data_dcee0a77d2cf4a8c16234e7a62068b5d
#
_entry.id   dcee0a77d2cf4a8c16234e7a62068b5d
#
_cell.length_a   1.000
_cell.length_b   1.000
_cell.length_c   1.000
_cell.angle_alpha   90.00
_cell.angle_beta   90.00
_cell.angle_gamma   90.00
#
_symmetry.space_group_name_H-M   'P 1'
#
loop_
_entity.id
_entity.type
_entity.pdbx_description
1 polymer ?
#
loop_
_entity_poly.entity_id
_entity_poly.type
_entity_poly.pdbx_seq_one_letter_code
_entity_poly.pdbx_strand_id
1 'polypeptide(L)'
;MRKSILLISLFFIVSVILECFGQNIKFGKQTFELHNVIGSVVEFQGKKVLKIERDLKALPFDEKNLEKTVDDKHYARLLGIDDFENGTIEVKMYSQIQNPSPYPPAAGFIGLYYRIKEDDSAWESIYLRPKVGRINNQYARNHAVQYFSYPDFKFQTLRDKFPAGSYEGSAPVALNEWITMRFEINGQTAEMFINGMKYSSFIVNKMLGTNKKGYVGLYVDIATTGYFKDLKVTKRALKEKKEEGKVGEI
;
A
#
# COMPACT_ATOMS: atom_id res chain seq x y z
N MET A 1 9.12 -57.87 -51.55
CA MET A 1 8.14 -56.85 -51.09
C MET A 1 8.39 -56.59 -49.61
N ARG A 2 9.08 -55.47 -49.28
CA ARG A 2 9.33 -55.04 -47.90
C ARG A 2 8.25 -54.01 -47.52
N LYS A 3 7.44 -54.32 -46.52
CA LYS A 3 6.46 -53.38 -45.96
C LYS A 3 7.18 -52.50 -44.89
N SER A 4 7.32 -51.22 -45.19
CA SER A 4 7.78 -50.24 -44.23
C SER A 4 6.61 -49.86 -43.32
N ILE A 5 6.77 -50.10 -42.04
CA ILE A 5 5.84 -49.62 -40.98
C ILE A 5 6.31 -48.24 -40.54
N LEU A 6 5.50 -47.21 -40.82
CA LEU A 6 5.71 -45.84 -40.39
C LEU A 6 5.17 -45.70 -38.94
N LEU A 7 6.08 -45.55 -37.97
CA LEU A 7 5.71 -45.25 -36.58
C LEU A 7 5.51 -43.74 -36.43
N ILE A 8 4.26 -43.31 -36.30
CA ILE A 8 3.91 -41.92 -35.97
C ILE A 8 3.94 -41.83 -34.45
N SER A 9 4.98 -41.22 -33.90
CA SER A 9 5.04 -40.86 -32.47
C SER A 9 4.28 -39.58 -32.24
N LEU A 10 3.13 -39.69 -31.59
CA LEU A 10 2.31 -38.55 -31.15
C LEU A 10 2.94 -37.95 -29.91
N PHE A 11 3.64 -36.83 -30.05
CA PHE A 11 4.14 -36.02 -28.91
C PHE A 11 2.96 -35.26 -28.28
N PHE A 12 2.48 -35.73 -27.15
CA PHE A 12 1.57 -34.97 -26.30
C PHE A 12 2.38 -33.89 -25.59
N ILE A 13 2.27 -32.63 -26.04
CA ILE A 13 2.75 -31.46 -25.30
C ILE A 13 1.72 -31.18 -24.19
N VAL A 14 1.99 -31.65 -22.99
CA VAL A 14 1.26 -31.23 -21.81
C VAL A 14 1.75 -29.82 -21.47
N SER A 15 0.98 -28.80 -21.88
CA SER A 15 1.17 -27.42 -21.39
C SER A 15 0.79 -27.41 -19.91
N VAL A 16 1.78 -27.46 -19.03
CA VAL A 16 1.59 -27.13 -17.61
C VAL A 16 1.37 -25.62 -17.54
N ILE A 17 0.11 -25.20 -17.48
CA ILE A 17 -0.23 -23.84 -17.08
C ILE A 17 0.15 -23.75 -15.58
N LEU A 18 1.32 -23.18 -15.28
CA LEU A 18 1.61 -22.73 -13.92
C LEU A 18 0.69 -21.55 -13.66
N GLU A 19 -0.48 -21.80 -13.09
CA GLU A 19 -1.23 -20.77 -12.41
C GLU A 19 -0.37 -20.32 -11.23
N CYS A 20 0.17 -19.12 -11.32
CA CYS A 20 0.85 -18.47 -10.21
C CYS A 20 -0.23 -18.08 -9.17
N PHE A 21 -0.68 -19.03 -8.36
CA PHE A 21 -1.52 -18.72 -7.22
C PHE A 21 -0.70 -17.87 -6.26
N GLY A 22 -1.09 -16.63 -6.04
CA GLY A 22 -0.54 -15.77 -5.02
C GLY A 22 -0.52 -16.51 -3.68
N GLN A 23 0.59 -16.43 -2.96
CA GLN A 23 0.70 -17.08 -1.66
C GLN A 23 -0.28 -16.41 -0.69
N ASN A 24 -1.20 -17.19 -0.10
CA ASN A 24 -2.14 -16.69 0.90
C ASN A 24 -1.59 -16.88 2.32
N ILE A 25 -1.81 -15.89 3.17
CA ILE A 25 -1.48 -15.96 4.59
C ILE A 25 -2.70 -15.66 5.45
N LYS A 26 -2.97 -16.52 6.46
CA LYS A 26 -4.07 -16.32 7.42
C LYS A 26 -3.54 -15.67 8.70
N PHE A 27 -4.14 -14.54 9.07
CA PHE A 27 -3.84 -13.82 10.30
C PHE A 27 -5.14 -13.50 11.06
N GLY A 28 -5.36 -14.16 12.19
CA GLY A 28 -6.62 -14.11 12.93
C GLY A 28 -7.80 -14.63 12.09
N LYS A 29 -8.81 -13.79 11.89
CA LYS A 29 -9.99 -14.10 11.06
C LYS A 29 -9.83 -13.62 9.61
N GLN A 30 -8.72 -12.99 9.27
CA GLN A 30 -8.47 -12.41 7.96
C GLN A 30 -7.50 -13.28 7.15
N THR A 31 -7.67 -13.27 5.84
CA THR A 31 -6.75 -13.92 4.90
C THR A 31 -6.24 -12.84 3.94
N PHE A 32 -4.93 -12.87 3.71
CA PHE A 32 -4.27 -11.94 2.79
C PHE A 32 -3.62 -12.72 1.66
N GLU A 33 -3.77 -12.22 0.45
CA GLU A 33 -3.05 -12.67 -0.73
C GLU A 33 -1.80 -11.78 -0.89
N LEU A 34 -0.65 -12.42 -1.04
CA LEU A 34 0.65 -11.73 -1.10
C LEU A 34 1.03 -11.43 -2.55
N HIS A 35 1.16 -10.15 -2.89
CA HIS A 35 1.58 -9.65 -4.19
C HIS A 35 3.00 -9.06 -4.08
N ASN A 36 4.01 -9.78 -4.59
CA ASN A 36 5.43 -9.37 -4.58
C ASN A 36 5.94 -8.90 -3.19
N VAL A 37 5.40 -9.51 -2.14
CA VAL A 37 5.83 -9.34 -0.75
C VAL A 37 6.01 -10.69 -0.08
N ILE A 38 6.90 -10.74 0.91
CA ILE A 38 7.08 -11.87 1.80
C ILE A 38 6.29 -11.58 3.08
N GLY A 39 5.35 -12.46 3.41
CA GLY A 39 4.51 -12.36 4.61
C GLY A 39 4.75 -13.51 5.58
N SER A 40 4.69 -13.23 6.89
CA SER A 40 4.72 -14.25 7.93
C SER A 40 3.97 -13.79 9.18
N VAL A 41 3.34 -14.73 9.90
CA VAL A 41 2.77 -14.44 11.22
C VAL A 41 3.85 -14.72 12.26
N VAL A 42 4.25 -13.69 12.99
CA VAL A 42 5.32 -13.76 13.98
C VAL A 42 4.83 -13.27 15.35
N GLU A 43 5.56 -13.63 16.40
CA GLU A 43 5.44 -12.99 17.70
C GLU A 43 6.37 -11.78 17.75
N PHE A 44 5.82 -10.62 18.03
CA PHE A 44 6.56 -9.36 18.13
C PHE A 44 6.05 -8.54 19.31
N GLN A 45 6.93 -8.21 20.25
CA GLN A 45 6.60 -7.51 21.50
C GLN A 45 5.44 -8.19 22.26
N GLY A 46 5.50 -9.53 22.40
CA GLY A 46 4.51 -10.34 23.13
C GLY A 46 3.13 -10.45 22.47
N LYS A 47 3.01 -10.13 21.17
CA LYS A 47 1.76 -10.24 20.41
C LYS A 47 1.99 -10.87 19.05
N LYS A 48 1.03 -11.67 18.59
CA LYS A 48 1.01 -12.14 17.20
C LYS A 48 0.71 -10.97 16.26
N VAL A 49 1.52 -10.83 15.22
CA VAL A 49 1.41 -9.77 14.20
C VAL A 49 1.69 -10.34 12.82
N LEU A 50 1.20 -9.68 11.78
CA LEU A 50 1.55 -9.97 10.40
C LEU A 50 2.78 -9.14 10.03
N LYS A 51 3.90 -9.81 9.77
CA LYS A 51 5.13 -9.21 9.25
C LYS A 51 5.08 -9.23 7.73
N ILE A 52 5.42 -8.12 7.09
CA ILE A 52 5.46 -7.97 5.61
C ILE A 52 6.75 -7.26 5.23
N GLU A 53 7.39 -7.75 4.17
CA GLU A 53 8.57 -7.17 3.53
C GLU A 53 8.41 -7.27 2.01
N ARG A 54 8.94 -6.30 1.26
CA ARG A 54 8.96 -6.37 -0.21
C ARG A 54 9.82 -7.55 -0.67
N ASP A 55 9.33 -8.34 -1.61
CA ASP A 55 10.10 -9.40 -2.25
C ASP A 55 10.92 -8.84 -3.42
N LEU A 56 12.21 -8.59 -3.18
CA LEU A 56 13.13 -8.05 -4.19
C LEU A 56 13.49 -9.07 -5.28
N LYS A 57 13.15 -10.36 -5.12
CA LYS A 57 13.32 -11.36 -6.17
C LYS A 57 12.16 -11.32 -7.15
N ALA A 58 10.93 -11.18 -6.63
CA ALA A 58 9.73 -11.09 -7.45
C ALA A 58 9.59 -9.71 -8.12
N LEU A 59 9.91 -8.63 -7.39
CA LEU A 59 9.84 -7.26 -7.89
C LEU A 59 11.13 -6.50 -7.55
N PRO A 60 12.15 -6.55 -8.42
CA PRO A 60 13.44 -5.90 -8.22
C PRO A 60 13.32 -4.39 -7.99
N PHE A 61 14.26 -3.84 -7.25
CA PHE A 61 14.38 -2.40 -7.00
C PHE A 61 15.57 -1.83 -7.77
N ASP A 62 15.38 -0.70 -8.42
CA ASP A 62 16.41 0.07 -9.11
C ASP A 62 16.42 1.51 -8.62
N GLU A 63 17.44 1.88 -7.83
CA GLU A 63 17.59 3.23 -7.28
C GLU A 63 17.84 4.32 -8.35
N LYS A 64 18.31 3.91 -9.53
CA LYS A 64 18.51 4.82 -10.67
C LYS A 64 17.21 5.12 -11.42
N ASN A 65 16.16 4.35 -11.15
CA ASN A 65 14.87 4.44 -11.81
C ASN A 65 13.72 4.29 -10.81
N LEU A 66 13.68 5.18 -9.81
CA LEU A 66 12.71 5.13 -8.73
C LEU A 66 11.27 5.13 -9.24
N GLU A 67 10.96 5.97 -10.24
CA GLU A 67 9.60 6.08 -10.80
C GLU A 67 9.05 4.73 -11.29
N LYS A 68 9.91 3.85 -11.82
CA LYS A 68 9.50 2.52 -12.27
C LYS A 68 9.47 1.46 -11.18
N THR A 69 10.18 1.67 -10.08
CA THR A 69 10.44 0.59 -9.12
C THR A 69 9.87 0.80 -7.72
N VAL A 70 9.34 1.99 -7.41
CA VAL A 70 8.61 2.29 -6.17
C VAL A 70 7.13 2.51 -6.43
N ASP A 71 6.31 2.56 -5.38
CA ASP A 71 4.86 2.77 -5.48
C ASP A 71 4.22 1.78 -6.47
N ASP A 72 4.56 0.49 -6.35
CA ASP A 72 4.25 -0.55 -7.34
C ASP A 72 3.49 -1.73 -6.72
N LYS A 73 3.36 -2.84 -7.46
CA LYS A 73 2.55 -4.04 -7.16
C LYS A 73 3.13 -4.91 -6.05
N HIS A 74 3.42 -4.34 -4.87
CA HIS A 74 3.95 -5.04 -3.70
C HIS A 74 3.13 -4.71 -2.45
N TYR A 75 2.21 -5.60 -2.11
CA TYR A 75 1.27 -5.43 -1.00
C TYR A 75 0.64 -6.76 -0.57
N ALA A 76 0.02 -6.80 0.59
CA ALA A 76 -0.80 -7.92 1.02
C ALA A 76 -2.28 -7.53 0.93
N ARG A 77 -3.00 -8.12 -0.04
CA ARG A 77 -4.41 -7.86 -0.34
C ARG A 77 -5.33 -8.58 0.64
N LEU A 78 -6.18 -7.86 1.33
CA LEU A 78 -7.20 -8.45 2.19
C LEU A 78 -8.28 -9.12 1.34
N LEU A 79 -8.47 -10.42 1.52
CA LEU A 79 -9.53 -11.18 0.85
C LEU A 79 -10.87 -11.02 1.56
N GLY A 80 -11.96 -11.14 0.79
CA GLY A 80 -13.34 -11.02 1.30
C GLY A 80 -13.87 -9.58 1.38
N ILE A 81 -13.11 -8.59 0.91
CA ILE A 81 -13.54 -7.22 0.68
C ILE A 81 -12.99 -6.79 -0.67
N ASP A 82 -13.82 -6.82 -1.71
CA ASP A 82 -13.47 -6.56 -3.11
C ASP A 82 -14.18 -5.31 -3.67
N ASP A 83 -15.04 -4.69 -2.86
CA ASP A 83 -15.93 -3.61 -3.25
C ASP A 83 -15.84 -2.39 -2.31
N PHE A 84 -14.72 -2.20 -1.60
CA PHE A 84 -14.54 -1.04 -0.73
C PHE A 84 -14.54 0.25 -1.57
N GLU A 85 -15.52 1.10 -1.35
CA GLU A 85 -15.68 2.40 -2.01
C GLU A 85 -15.51 3.55 -1.02
N ASN A 86 -16.35 3.57 0.01
CA ASN A 86 -16.38 4.61 1.04
C ASN A 86 -16.42 3.98 2.44
N GLY A 87 -15.91 4.69 3.42
CA GLY A 87 -15.91 4.21 4.79
C GLY A 87 -14.64 4.50 5.55
N THR A 88 -14.35 3.64 6.51
CA THR A 88 -13.17 3.77 7.38
C THR A 88 -12.27 2.55 7.22
N ILE A 89 -10.97 2.79 7.09
CA ILE A 89 -9.93 1.76 7.22
C ILE A 89 -9.04 2.16 8.39
N GLU A 90 -8.89 1.27 9.37
CA GLU A 90 -8.03 1.48 10.52
C GLU A 90 -7.07 0.30 10.68
N VAL A 91 -5.79 0.58 10.94
CA VAL A 91 -4.77 -0.44 11.17
C VAL A 91 -3.73 0.06 12.16
N LYS A 92 -3.19 -0.84 12.97
CA LYS A 92 -1.97 -0.60 13.72
C LYS A 92 -0.78 -1.16 12.96
N MET A 93 0.23 -0.32 12.76
CA MET A 93 1.44 -0.66 12.03
C MET A 93 2.69 -0.22 12.78
N TYR A 94 3.78 -0.92 12.54
CA TYR A 94 5.09 -0.64 13.13
C TYR A 94 6.14 -0.81 12.04
N SER A 95 6.95 0.21 11.83
CA SER A 95 7.94 0.26 10.76
C SER A 95 9.37 0.19 11.30
N GLN A 96 10.18 -0.70 10.71
CA GLN A 96 11.62 -0.78 10.94
C GLN A 96 12.37 -0.70 9.62
N ILE A 97 13.55 -0.09 9.62
CA ILE A 97 14.49 -0.21 8.51
C ILE A 97 15.21 -1.57 8.63
N GLN A 98 15.29 -2.30 7.53
CA GLN A 98 16.05 -3.56 7.46
C GLN A 98 17.53 -3.33 7.76
N ASN A 99 18.19 -4.29 8.42
CA ASN A 99 19.61 -4.23 8.72
C ASN A 99 20.29 -5.55 8.32
N PRO A 100 21.19 -5.57 7.32
CA PRO A 100 21.63 -4.42 6.50
C PRO A 100 20.50 -3.89 5.62
N SER A 101 20.47 -2.57 5.38
CA SER A 101 19.49 -1.94 4.51
C SER A 101 19.92 -2.08 3.04
N PRO A 102 19.07 -2.64 2.15
CA PRO A 102 19.35 -2.66 0.72
C PRO A 102 19.24 -1.27 0.06
N TYR A 103 18.69 -0.29 0.78
CA TYR A 103 18.55 1.10 0.32
C TYR A 103 18.71 2.07 1.50
N PRO A 104 19.91 2.60 1.79
CA PRO A 104 20.18 3.46 2.93
C PRO A 104 19.30 4.72 3.05
N PRO A 105 18.87 5.36 1.92
CA PRO A 105 17.95 6.50 1.98
C PRO A 105 16.52 6.15 2.41
N ALA A 106 16.16 4.86 2.53
CA ALA A 106 14.81 4.44 2.92
C ALA A 106 14.32 5.14 4.18
N ALA A 107 13.02 5.47 4.17
CA ALA A 107 12.37 6.21 5.24
C ALA A 107 11.36 5.38 6.05
N GLY A 108 11.35 4.05 5.87
CA GLY A 108 10.44 3.14 6.57
C GLY A 108 9.03 3.18 6.00
N PHE A 109 8.92 3.13 4.68
CA PHE A 109 7.67 3.27 3.93
C PHE A 109 6.63 2.24 4.33
N ILE A 110 5.52 2.68 4.92
CA ILE A 110 4.45 1.81 5.42
C ILE A 110 3.09 2.49 5.30
N GLY A 111 2.07 1.75 4.86
CA GLY A 111 0.74 2.34 4.67
C GLY A 111 -0.28 1.36 4.14
N LEU A 112 -1.23 1.89 3.38
CA LEU A 112 -2.35 1.14 2.83
C LEU A 112 -2.57 1.45 1.36
N TYR A 113 -2.94 0.41 0.61
CA TYR A 113 -3.59 0.51 -0.69
C TYR A 113 -5.09 0.29 -0.50
N TYR A 114 -5.90 1.00 -1.24
CA TYR A 114 -7.35 0.83 -1.24
C TYR A 114 -7.94 1.06 -2.63
N ARG A 115 -9.15 0.57 -2.84
CA ARG A 115 -9.77 0.53 -4.17
C ARG A 115 -8.88 -0.19 -5.19
N ILE A 116 -8.20 -1.26 -4.77
CA ILE A 116 -7.35 -2.05 -5.66
C ILE A 116 -8.25 -2.79 -6.63
N LYS A 117 -8.03 -2.64 -7.94
CA LYS A 117 -8.70 -3.44 -8.95
C LYS A 117 -8.28 -4.90 -8.86
N GLU A 118 -9.16 -5.80 -9.27
CA GLU A 118 -8.91 -7.24 -9.27
C GLU A 118 -7.70 -7.63 -10.14
N ASP A 119 -7.51 -6.94 -11.26
CA ASP A 119 -6.41 -7.15 -12.21
C ASP A 119 -5.11 -6.42 -11.84
N ASP A 120 -5.04 -5.81 -10.64
CA ASP A 120 -3.89 -5.04 -10.18
C ASP A 120 -3.47 -3.90 -11.13
N SER A 121 -4.42 -3.35 -11.89
CA SER A 121 -4.13 -2.28 -12.84
C SER A 121 -4.24 -0.88 -12.24
N ALA A 122 -4.95 -0.70 -11.09
CA ALA A 122 -5.12 0.61 -10.46
C ALA A 122 -5.48 0.49 -8.97
N TRP A 123 -5.01 1.45 -8.16
CA TRP A 123 -5.37 1.65 -6.75
C TRP A 123 -5.03 3.06 -6.28
N GLU A 124 -5.55 3.39 -5.10
CA GLU A 124 -5.21 4.57 -4.33
C GLU A 124 -4.32 4.18 -3.14
N SER A 125 -3.46 5.07 -2.71
CA SER A 125 -2.59 4.84 -1.54
C SER A 125 -2.39 6.09 -0.70
N ILE A 126 -2.28 5.88 0.61
CA ILE A 126 -1.64 6.82 1.53
C ILE A 126 -0.67 6.02 2.39
N TYR A 127 0.58 6.50 2.47
CA TYR A 127 1.61 5.88 3.27
C TYR A 127 2.44 6.90 4.06
N LEU A 128 3.16 6.39 5.04
CA LEU A 128 4.02 7.16 5.94
C LEU A 128 5.50 6.91 5.61
N ARG A 129 6.31 7.91 5.92
CA ARG A 129 7.77 7.87 6.01
C ARG A 129 8.21 8.15 7.46
N PRO A 130 8.08 7.17 8.38
CA PRO A 130 8.26 7.41 9.81
C PRO A 130 9.63 7.96 10.18
N LYS A 131 10.70 7.63 9.44
CA LYS A 131 12.06 8.13 9.67
C LYS A 131 12.14 9.66 9.69
N VAL A 132 11.26 10.35 8.94
CA VAL A 132 11.31 11.81 8.80
C VAL A 132 10.23 12.56 9.58
N GLY A 133 9.26 11.85 10.18
CA GLY A 133 8.12 12.50 10.82
C GLY A 133 8.46 13.41 12.03
N ARG A 134 9.58 13.14 12.71
CA ARG A 134 10.00 13.90 13.91
C ARG A 134 11.42 14.46 13.84
N ILE A 135 12.11 14.39 12.71
CA ILE A 135 13.47 14.95 12.60
C ILE A 135 13.44 16.49 12.70
N ASN A 136 14.57 17.08 13.09
CA ASN A 136 14.66 18.54 13.20
C ASN A 136 14.94 19.21 11.85
N ASN A 137 14.04 18.96 10.87
CA ASN A 137 14.07 19.53 9.53
C ASN A 137 12.63 19.62 9.01
N GLN A 138 12.09 20.84 8.90
CA GLN A 138 10.70 21.06 8.49
C GLN A 138 10.43 20.58 7.07
N TYR A 139 11.36 20.78 6.14
CA TYR A 139 11.21 20.31 4.77
C TYR A 139 11.01 18.80 4.72
N ALA A 140 11.85 18.03 5.43
CA ALA A 140 11.71 16.59 5.49
C ALA A 140 10.43 16.13 6.20
N ARG A 141 9.99 16.83 7.28
CA ARG A 141 8.71 16.54 7.95
C ARG A 141 7.52 16.72 7.03
N ASN A 142 7.55 17.68 6.11
CA ASN A 142 6.48 17.91 5.14
C ASN A 142 6.33 16.76 4.14
N HIS A 143 7.28 15.84 4.11
CA HIS A 143 7.23 14.62 3.30
C HIS A 143 6.96 13.34 4.13
N ALA A 144 6.51 13.46 5.38
CA ALA A 144 6.25 12.31 6.24
C ALA A 144 5.02 11.49 5.81
N VAL A 145 4.11 12.09 5.08
CA VAL A 145 2.93 11.45 4.47
C VAL A 145 2.97 11.64 2.97
N GLN A 146 2.57 10.61 2.24
CA GLN A 146 2.40 10.65 0.79
C GLN A 146 1.10 9.98 0.38
N TYR A 147 0.30 10.67 -0.43
CA TYR A 147 -0.72 10.05 -1.27
C TYR A 147 -0.14 9.72 -2.64
N PHE A 148 -0.60 8.65 -3.26
CA PHE A 148 -0.42 8.41 -4.70
C PHE A 148 -1.57 7.59 -5.28
N SER A 149 -1.70 7.60 -6.62
CA SER A 149 -2.63 6.77 -7.36
C SER A 149 -1.90 6.03 -8.48
N TYR A 150 -1.92 4.72 -8.43
CA TYR A 150 -1.29 3.86 -9.44
C TYR A 150 -2.21 3.71 -10.67
N PRO A 151 -1.66 3.71 -11.90
CA PRO A 151 -0.23 3.80 -12.22
C PRO A 151 0.27 5.22 -12.49
N ASP A 152 -0.61 6.19 -12.73
CA ASP A 152 -0.28 7.43 -13.44
C ASP A 152 0.20 8.58 -12.53
N PHE A 153 -0.05 8.46 -11.22
CA PHE A 153 0.22 9.52 -10.25
C PHE A 153 1.06 8.99 -9.09
N LYS A 154 2.25 8.44 -9.38
CA LYS A 154 3.23 8.07 -8.38
C LYS A 154 3.86 9.31 -7.74
N PHE A 155 4.64 9.16 -6.68
CA PHE A 155 5.12 10.29 -5.87
C PHE A 155 5.86 11.36 -6.67
N GLN A 156 6.72 10.96 -7.63
CA GLN A 156 7.49 11.91 -8.43
C GLN A 156 6.58 12.68 -9.40
N THR A 157 5.68 11.98 -10.09
CA THR A 157 4.68 12.61 -10.97
C THR A 157 3.82 13.63 -10.21
N LEU A 158 3.48 13.35 -8.95
CA LEU A 158 2.71 14.28 -8.12
C LEU A 158 3.50 15.55 -7.79
N ARG A 159 4.78 15.41 -7.46
CA ARG A 159 5.67 16.55 -7.20
C ARG A 159 5.87 17.43 -8.42
N ASP A 160 5.95 16.82 -9.60
CA ASP A 160 6.20 17.52 -10.85
C ASP A 160 4.94 18.26 -11.37
N LYS A 161 3.75 17.71 -11.11
CA LYS A 161 2.49 18.19 -11.70
C LYS A 161 1.65 19.07 -10.79
N PHE A 162 1.86 18.99 -9.48
CA PHE A 162 1.00 19.67 -8.51
C PHE A 162 1.80 20.59 -7.59
N PRO A 163 1.19 21.64 -7.03
CA PRO A 163 1.82 22.50 -6.04
C PRO A 163 2.37 21.71 -4.85
N ALA A 164 3.50 22.15 -4.32
CA ALA A 164 4.10 21.53 -3.14
C ALA A 164 3.11 21.41 -1.98
N GLY A 165 3.06 20.23 -1.36
CA GLY A 165 2.15 19.95 -0.24
C GLY A 165 0.74 19.52 -0.65
N SER A 166 0.37 19.49 -1.95
CA SER A 166 -0.97 19.03 -2.35
C SER A 166 -1.24 17.56 -2.02
N TYR A 167 -0.21 16.69 -2.15
CA TYR A 167 -0.31 15.25 -1.94
C TYR A 167 0.77 14.70 -1.01
N GLU A 168 1.44 15.57 -0.29
CA GLU A 168 2.38 15.25 0.79
C GLU A 168 2.06 16.10 2.02
N GLY A 169 2.44 15.61 3.19
CA GLY A 169 2.17 16.32 4.44
C GLY A 169 3.01 15.82 5.59
N SER A 170 2.87 16.48 6.73
CA SER A 170 3.53 16.10 7.96
C SER A 170 2.66 15.17 8.80
N ALA A 171 3.31 14.24 9.51
CA ALA A 171 2.71 13.43 10.55
C ALA A 171 3.73 13.23 11.69
N PRO A 172 3.32 13.32 12.97
CA PRO A 172 4.22 13.19 14.10
C PRO A 172 4.53 11.73 14.46
N VAL A 173 5.03 10.97 13.50
CA VAL A 173 5.35 9.54 13.58
C VAL A 173 6.86 9.30 13.58
N ALA A 174 7.31 8.13 14.08
CA ALA A 174 8.70 7.71 14.05
C ALA A 174 8.84 6.22 13.73
N LEU A 175 10.06 5.80 13.37
CA LEU A 175 10.43 4.39 13.32
C LEU A 175 10.37 3.75 14.71
N ASN A 176 10.19 2.44 14.75
CA ASN A 176 10.26 1.65 15.97
C ASN A 176 9.19 2.01 17.03
N GLU A 177 8.02 2.48 16.57
CA GLU A 177 6.85 2.68 17.41
C GLU A 177 5.58 2.17 16.71
N TRP A 178 4.56 1.79 17.52
CA TRP A 178 3.25 1.47 17.00
C TRP A 178 2.51 2.74 16.61
N ILE A 179 2.06 2.78 15.36
CA ILE A 179 1.28 3.87 14.78
C ILE A 179 -0.12 3.31 14.50
N THR A 180 -1.16 3.93 15.03
CA THR A 180 -2.54 3.68 14.59
C THR A 180 -2.85 4.65 13.46
N MET A 181 -3.09 4.13 12.27
CA MET A 181 -3.50 4.92 11.11
C MET A 181 -4.96 4.63 10.80
N ARG A 182 -5.77 5.67 10.70
CA ARG A 182 -7.18 5.58 10.35
C ARG A 182 -7.49 6.50 9.19
N PHE A 183 -8.13 5.97 8.15
CA PHE A 183 -8.62 6.72 7.01
C PHE A 183 -10.12 6.84 7.05
N GLU A 184 -10.63 8.02 6.74
CA GLU A 184 -12.01 8.31 6.40
C GLU A 184 -12.09 8.61 4.90
N ILE A 185 -12.71 7.72 4.14
CA ILE A 185 -12.80 7.83 2.67
C ILE A 185 -14.25 8.15 2.30
N ASN A 186 -14.44 9.24 1.54
CA ASN A 186 -15.76 9.69 1.12
C ASN A 186 -15.72 10.28 -0.30
N GLY A 187 -16.25 9.57 -1.28
CA GLY A 187 -16.20 9.96 -2.69
C GLY A 187 -14.75 10.07 -3.18
N GLN A 188 -14.33 11.26 -3.56
CA GLN A 188 -12.97 11.55 -4.00
C GLN A 188 -12.08 12.14 -2.89
N THR A 189 -12.54 12.19 -1.65
CA THR A 189 -11.76 12.74 -0.53
C THR A 189 -11.31 11.63 0.40
N ALA A 190 -10.13 11.81 0.99
CA ALA A 190 -9.64 10.96 2.05
C ALA A 190 -9.00 11.80 3.15
N GLU A 191 -9.29 11.46 4.41
CA GLU A 191 -8.68 12.07 5.58
C GLU A 191 -7.92 11.01 6.38
N MET A 192 -6.70 11.33 6.80
CA MET A 192 -5.89 10.45 7.62
C MET A 192 -5.76 10.97 9.05
N PHE A 193 -5.99 10.10 10.01
CA PHE A 193 -5.84 10.37 11.44
C PHE A 193 -4.77 9.43 12.01
N ILE A 194 -3.91 9.98 12.87
CA ILE A 194 -2.82 9.26 13.52
C ILE A 194 -3.06 9.17 15.02
N ASN A 195 -2.88 7.96 15.59
CA ASN A 195 -2.87 7.71 17.04
C ASN A 195 -4.07 8.30 17.80
N GLY A 196 -5.26 8.26 17.18
CA GLY A 196 -6.50 8.74 17.79
C GLY A 196 -6.64 10.27 17.84
N MET A 197 -5.86 11.02 17.08
CA MET A 197 -6.00 12.47 16.98
C MET A 197 -7.42 12.87 16.60
N LYS A 198 -7.91 13.97 17.19
CA LYS A 198 -9.25 14.51 16.94
C LYS A 198 -9.37 15.08 15.52
N TYR A 199 -8.32 15.71 15.03
CA TYR A 199 -8.26 16.31 13.70
C TYR A 199 -7.38 15.47 12.79
N SER A 200 -7.69 15.46 11.48
CA SER A 200 -6.88 14.78 10.48
C SER A 200 -5.48 15.39 10.40
N SER A 201 -4.48 14.52 10.27
CA SER A 201 -3.08 14.94 10.03
C SER A 201 -2.83 15.21 8.56
N PHE A 202 -3.67 14.68 7.68
CA PHE A 202 -3.50 14.82 6.24
C PHE A 202 -4.84 14.68 5.52
N ILE A 203 -5.07 15.52 4.52
CA ILE A 203 -6.31 15.56 3.74
C ILE A 203 -5.96 15.48 2.26
N VAL A 204 -6.55 14.50 1.57
CA VAL A 204 -6.58 14.41 0.12
C VAL A 204 -7.92 14.98 -0.35
N ASN A 205 -7.92 16.21 -0.83
CA ASN A 205 -9.14 16.89 -1.29
C ASN A 205 -9.71 16.26 -2.55
N LYS A 206 -8.85 15.67 -3.40
CA LYS A 206 -9.24 15.01 -4.63
C LYS A 206 -8.31 13.84 -4.92
N MET A 207 -8.81 12.63 -4.77
CA MET A 207 -8.14 11.42 -5.26
C MET A 207 -8.11 11.42 -6.79
N LEU A 208 -7.00 11.01 -7.38
CA LEU A 208 -6.71 11.16 -8.80
C LEU A 208 -7.04 9.92 -9.63
N GLY A 209 -7.14 8.77 -8.99
CA GLY A 209 -7.47 7.52 -9.66
C GLY A 209 -8.91 7.48 -10.15
N THR A 210 -9.12 6.73 -11.22
CA THR A 210 -10.44 6.54 -11.82
C THR A 210 -11.23 5.42 -11.17
N ASN A 211 -10.54 4.52 -10.44
CA ASN A 211 -11.18 3.39 -9.78
C ASN A 211 -11.93 3.84 -8.51
N LYS A 212 -13.23 3.53 -8.46
CA LYS A 212 -14.13 3.98 -7.37
C LYS A 212 -14.21 2.99 -6.22
N LYS A 213 -13.98 1.70 -6.49
CA LYS A 213 -14.10 0.60 -5.51
C LYS A 213 -13.11 -0.51 -5.80
N GLY A 214 -12.83 -1.35 -4.80
CA GLY A 214 -11.95 -2.50 -4.94
C GLY A 214 -11.47 -3.03 -3.60
N TYR A 215 -10.39 -3.79 -3.62
CA TYR A 215 -9.79 -4.39 -2.43
C TYR A 215 -9.04 -3.36 -1.57
N VAL A 216 -8.69 -3.80 -0.37
CA VAL A 216 -7.80 -3.10 0.58
C VAL A 216 -6.54 -3.93 0.75
N GLY A 217 -5.37 -3.28 0.84
CA GLY A 217 -4.08 -3.95 1.00
C GLY A 217 -3.15 -3.26 1.99
N LEU A 218 -2.31 -4.05 2.64
CA LEU A 218 -1.23 -3.56 3.50
C LEU A 218 0.03 -3.35 2.64
N TYR A 219 0.66 -2.21 2.78
CA TYR A 219 1.78 -1.78 1.96
C TYR A 219 3.05 -1.53 2.79
N VAL A 220 4.17 -2.01 2.27
CA VAL A 220 5.53 -1.64 2.65
C VAL A 220 6.39 -1.52 1.41
N ASP A 221 7.41 -0.65 1.42
CA ASP A 221 8.34 -0.55 0.30
C ASP A 221 9.78 -0.90 0.71
N ILE A 222 10.68 -0.64 -0.22
CA ILE A 222 12.11 -0.96 -0.15
C ILE A 222 12.71 -0.71 1.23
N ALA A 223 13.53 -1.67 1.68
CA ALA A 223 14.27 -1.64 2.94
C ALA A 223 13.40 -1.51 4.20
N THR A 224 12.09 -1.78 4.11
CA THR A 224 11.18 -1.70 5.26
C THR A 224 10.71 -3.08 5.69
N THR A 225 10.81 -3.37 6.99
CA THR A 225 10.07 -4.43 7.66
C THR A 225 8.85 -3.80 8.33
N GLY A 226 7.65 -4.15 7.84
CA GLY A 226 6.39 -3.71 8.40
C GLY A 226 5.73 -4.79 9.25
N TYR A 227 5.22 -4.40 10.43
CA TYR A 227 4.40 -5.27 11.27
C TYR A 227 3.01 -4.67 11.39
N PHE A 228 1.98 -5.51 11.20
CA PHE A 228 0.60 -5.07 11.16
C PHE A 228 -0.27 -5.88 12.11
N LYS A 229 -1.26 -5.21 12.70
CA LYS A 229 -2.33 -5.84 13.49
C LYS A 229 -3.58 -4.95 13.50
N ASP A 230 -4.67 -5.52 14.00
CA ASP A 230 -5.94 -4.81 14.25
C ASP A 230 -6.50 -4.10 13.01
N LEU A 231 -6.32 -4.68 11.79
CA LEU A 231 -6.92 -4.12 10.58
C LEU A 231 -8.44 -4.21 10.67
N LYS A 232 -9.11 -3.08 10.51
CA LYS A 232 -10.57 -2.96 10.46
C LYS A 232 -10.96 -2.20 9.21
N VAL A 233 -11.93 -2.72 8.48
CA VAL A 233 -12.52 -2.07 7.31
C VAL A 233 -14.02 -1.97 7.55
N THR A 234 -14.55 -0.75 7.50
CA THR A 234 -15.98 -0.47 7.68
C THR A 234 -16.49 0.28 6.46
N LYS A 235 -17.34 -0.38 5.66
CA LYS A 235 -17.98 0.25 4.50
C LYS A 235 -19.12 1.17 4.96
N ARG A 236 -19.28 2.29 4.29
CA ARG A 236 -20.39 3.24 4.48
C ARG A 236 -20.88 3.76 3.12
N ALA A 237 -22.11 4.20 3.07
CA ALA A 237 -22.62 4.96 1.94
C ALA A 237 -21.85 6.30 1.81
N LEU A 238 -21.86 6.87 0.61
CA LEU A 238 -21.37 8.22 0.36
C LEU A 238 -22.10 9.20 1.28
N LYS A 239 -21.36 9.99 2.03
CA LYS A 239 -21.94 11.09 2.79
C LYS A 239 -21.99 12.32 1.90
N GLU A 240 -23.18 12.91 1.75
CA GLU A 240 -23.29 14.23 1.13
C GLU A 240 -22.46 15.22 1.96
N LYS A 241 -21.63 16.02 1.29
CA LYS A 241 -20.97 17.14 1.96
C LYS A 241 -22.05 18.12 2.37
N LYS A 242 -22.23 18.34 3.68
CA LYS A 242 -22.87 19.58 4.13
C LYS A 242 -21.99 20.71 3.58
N GLU A 243 -22.60 21.66 2.87
CA GLU A 243 -21.90 22.87 2.45
C GLU A 243 -21.38 23.57 3.72
N GLU A 244 -20.11 23.34 4.04
CA GLU A 244 -19.40 24.22 4.97
C GLU A 244 -19.23 25.53 4.22
N GLY A 245 -19.74 26.62 4.80
CA GLY A 245 -19.73 27.94 4.20
C GLY A 245 -18.34 28.26 3.66
N LYS A 246 -18.29 28.86 2.47
CA LYS A 246 -17.07 29.28 1.75
C LYS A 246 -16.10 29.93 2.75
N VAL A 247 -15.10 29.21 3.19
CA VAL A 247 -13.91 29.81 3.81
C VAL A 247 -13.26 30.58 2.68
N GLY A 248 -13.24 31.90 2.82
CA GLY A 248 -12.66 32.79 1.83
C GLY A 248 -11.25 32.34 1.48
N GLU A 249 -10.91 32.40 0.20
CA GLU A 249 -9.56 32.23 -0.31
C GLU A 249 -8.65 33.18 0.48
N ILE A 250 -7.67 32.60 1.21
CA ILE A 250 -6.57 33.34 1.83
C ILE A 250 -5.46 33.47 0.80
#